data_3042a00b6a30f57349da448c383a9264
#
_entry.id   3042a00b6a30f57349da448c383a9264
#
_cell.length_a   1.000
_cell.length_b   1.000
_cell.length_c   1.000
_cell.angle_alpha   90.00
_cell.angle_beta   90.00
_cell.angle_gamma   90.00
#
_symmetry.space_group_name_H-M   'P 1'
#
loop_
_entity.id
_entity.type
_entity.pdbx_description
1 polymer ?
#
loop_
_entity_poly.entity_id
_entity_poly.type
_entity_poly.pdbx_seq_one_letter_code
_entity_poly.pdbx_strand_id
1 'polypeptide(L)'
;MVDAAEDGPARPPGTPIGRRGFLKSAGLAAVPALLPAPEAAAAPPLPPPDLPTAGRPTAGYPPAADPWAAVPDPTDVPAPAADGDAVARLLSAPGPRDVRWLRRALQIAVAVELATIPPYLCAWWSVKDRTSEPARLIQGIVGDEMFHMGLTCNLLTAVGGRPRIASSVLGYPGPLPGGVRPDLTVYLSGLTKAYVRNVLMAIEAPELPLVRESGPTIGTFYTALQDAFHEVRPALDTAGQLPVRIGPDVLRPVATLADVDEALEVIKEQGEGTSASPDVPAGHGAPAHYYAFGEIFHERRVVASADRWGYDGDPVPFPDARPMGVVPAGGWPDPPAAAGRLLGRFDLLFSRVVHALEGAWAIGDPHALDGAVRSMRALEEPALALMEIPLPDGSGVYGPQFRVLTRRPAGLS
;
A
#
# COMPACT_ATOMS: atom_id res chain seq x y z
N MET A 1 -0.17 -37.07 -70.88
CA MET A 1 -1.50 -36.63 -70.62
C MET A 1 -1.53 -36.08 -69.19
N VAL A 2 -1.55 -34.84 -69.18
CA VAL A 2 -1.62 -33.83 -68.18
C VAL A 2 -2.94 -33.94 -67.46
N ASP A 3 -2.93 -33.88 -66.14
CA ASP A 3 -4.10 -33.35 -65.44
C ASP A 3 -3.64 -32.43 -64.31
N ALA A 4 -4.15 -31.23 -64.39
CA ALA A 4 -3.85 -30.11 -63.55
C ALA A 4 -4.68 -30.16 -62.24
N ALA A 5 -4.05 -29.99 -61.11
CA ALA A 5 -4.74 -29.71 -59.83
C ALA A 5 -4.67 -28.21 -59.55
N GLU A 6 -5.84 -27.63 -59.38
CA GLU A 6 -6.08 -26.22 -59.13
C GLU A 6 -5.59 -25.82 -57.74
N ASP A 7 -4.77 -24.75 -57.74
CA ASP A 7 -4.37 -24.01 -56.54
C ASP A 7 -5.56 -23.16 -55.99
N GLY A 8 -6.01 -23.48 -54.80
CA GLY A 8 -6.91 -22.64 -54.01
C GLY A 8 -6.16 -21.56 -53.26
N PRO A 9 -6.71 -20.38 -53.06
CA PRO A 9 -5.98 -19.23 -52.51
C PRO A 9 -5.67 -19.39 -51.03
N ALA A 10 -4.42 -19.06 -50.67
CA ALA A 10 -3.88 -19.04 -49.32
C ALA A 10 -4.67 -18.08 -48.39
N ARG A 11 -5.00 -18.58 -47.21
CA ARG A 11 -5.53 -17.75 -46.11
C ARG A 11 -4.47 -16.80 -45.57
N PRO A 12 -4.79 -15.54 -45.30
CA PRO A 12 -3.88 -14.62 -44.63
C PRO A 12 -3.72 -14.99 -43.15
N PRO A 13 -2.57 -14.66 -42.51
CA PRO A 13 -2.30 -14.96 -41.12
C PRO A 13 -3.24 -14.16 -40.18
N GLY A 14 -3.72 -14.83 -39.14
CA GLY A 14 -4.67 -14.31 -38.19
C GLY A 14 -4.12 -13.08 -37.45
N THR A 15 -4.90 -12.04 -37.45
CA THR A 15 -4.72 -10.81 -36.65
C THR A 15 -4.94 -11.14 -35.19
N PRO A 16 -4.13 -10.67 -34.23
CA PRO A 16 -4.39 -10.81 -32.81
C PRO A 16 -5.65 -10.03 -32.43
N ILE A 17 -6.55 -10.69 -31.71
CA ILE A 17 -7.77 -10.09 -31.19
C ILE A 17 -7.39 -9.10 -30.09
N GLY A 18 -7.44 -7.82 -30.42
CA GLY A 18 -7.26 -6.74 -29.45
C GLY A 18 -8.44 -6.71 -28.46
N ARG A 19 -8.12 -6.74 -27.17
CA ARG A 19 -9.04 -6.46 -26.06
C ARG A 19 -9.49 -4.99 -26.11
N ARG A 20 -10.46 -4.68 -27.02
CA ARG A 20 -11.20 -3.41 -27.05
C ARG A 20 -12.68 -3.73 -27.12
N GLY A 21 -13.35 -3.68 -25.99
CA GLY A 21 -14.78 -3.87 -25.98
C GLY A 21 -15.48 -3.80 -24.65
N PHE A 22 -15.23 -2.77 -23.83
CA PHE A 22 -16.15 -2.42 -22.75
C PHE A 22 -16.01 -0.93 -22.38
N LEU A 23 -16.40 -0.03 -23.29
CA LEU A 23 -16.74 1.36 -22.98
C LEU A 23 -17.31 2.01 -24.24
N LYS A 24 -18.63 1.87 -24.45
CA LYS A 24 -19.40 2.78 -25.31
C LYS A 24 -20.85 2.80 -24.83
N SER A 25 -21.16 3.82 -24.02
CA SER A 25 -22.41 4.56 -24.10
C SER A 25 -22.46 5.62 -23.01
N ALA A 26 -21.96 6.82 -23.30
CA ALA A 26 -22.44 8.05 -22.71
C ALA A 26 -22.40 9.11 -23.81
N GLY A 27 -23.58 9.58 -24.18
CA GLY A 27 -23.79 10.48 -25.29
C GLY A 27 -23.19 11.87 -25.08
N LEU A 28 -22.66 12.44 -26.16
CA LEU A 28 -22.31 13.86 -26.24
C LEU A 28 -23.59 14.69 -26.14
N ALA A 29 -23.74 15.46 -25.07
CA ALA A 29 -24.65 16.61 -25.01
C ALA A 29 -23.82 17.88 -25.23
N ALA A 30 -24.21 18.67 -26.19
CA ALA A 30 -23.60 19.95 -26.56
C ALA A 30 -23.70 20.95 -25.39
N VAL A 31 -22.58 21.61 -25.08
CA VAL A 31 -22.52 22.71 -24.10
C VAL A 31 -22.87 24.03 -24.81
N PRO A 32 -23.87 24.77 -24.37
CA PRO A 32 -24.08 26.15 -24.85
C PRO A 32 -23.12 27.12 -24.15
N ALA A 33 -22.63 28.10 -24.92
CA ALA A 33 -21.75 29.15 -24.43
C ALA A 33 -22.41 29.98 -23.32
N LEU A 34 -21.79 30.08 -22.18
CA LEU A 34 -22.20 30.96 -21.08
C LEU A 34 -21.62 32.37 -21.27
N LEU A 35 -22.49 33.34 -21.26
CA LEU A 35 -22.20 34.77 -21.09
C LEU A 35 -21.73 35.05 -19.65
N PRO A 36 -20.90 36.10 -19.42
CA PRO A 36 -20.37 36.39 -18.07
C PRO A 36 -21.49 36.88 -17.16
N ALA A 37 -21.56 36.30 -15.97
CA ALA A 37 -22.48 36.72 -14.91
C ALA A 37 -21.98 37.95 -14.18
N PRO A 38 -22.86 38.83 -13.65
CA PRO A 38 -22.49 40.01 -12.91
C PRO A 38 -21.97 39.66 -11.53
N GLU A 39 -21.00 40.47 -11.07
CA GLU A 39 -20.37 40.43 -9.78
C GLU A 39 -21.39 40.50 -8.62
N ALA A 40 -21.55 39.42 -7.88
CA ALA A 40 -22.41 39.41 -6.70
C ALA A 40 -21.63 39.80 -5.46
N ALA A 41 -22.07 40.83 -4.78
CA ALA A 41 -21.55 41.30 -3.51
C ALA A 41 -21.55 40.18 -2.45
N ALA A 42 -20.44 40.08 -1.69
CA ALA A 42 -20.25 39.10 -0.62
C ALA A 42 -21.32 39.26 0.47
N ALA A 43 -22.08 38.23 0.72
CA ALA A 43 -23.00 38.14 1.85
C ALA A 43 -22.21 37.99 3.17
N PRO A 44 -22.72 38.55 4.29
CA PRO A 44 -22.05 38.42 5.59
C PRO A 44 -22.08 36.96 6.09
N PRO A 45 -21.10 36.54 6.92
CA PRO A 45 -21.01 35.18 7.43
C PRO A 45 -22.22 34.85 8.32
N LEU A 46 -22.79 33.67 8.11
CA LEU A 46 -23.87 33.13 8.92
C LEU A 46 -23.35 32.83 10.34
N PRO A 47 -24.18 33.07 11.40
CA PRO A 47 -23.80 32.68 12.75
C PRO A 47 -23.70 31.15 12.87
N PRO A 48 -22.85 30.64 13.79
CA PRO A 48 -22.72 29.21 14.00
C PRO A 48 -24.05 28.58 14.43
N PRO A 49 -24.37 27.36 13.96
CA PRO A 49 -25.60 26.69 14.37
C PRO A 49 -25.55 26.36 15.86
N ASP A 50 -26.64 26.63 16.57
CA ASP A 50 -26.87 26.18 17.95
C ASP A 50 -26.79 24.66 18.01
N LEU A 51 -25.78 24.13 18.73
CA LEU A 51 -25.66 22.72 19.01
C LEU A 51 -26.77 22.33 20.00
N PRO A 52 -27.64 21.36 19.66
CA PRO A 52 -28.62 20.86 20.62
C PRO A 52 -27.89 20.18 21.78
N THR A 53 -28.22 20.60 22.99
CA THR A 53 -27.79 19.94 24.25
C THR A 53 -28.22 18.49 24.20
N ALA A 54 -27.26 17.57 24.10
CA ALA A 54 -27.47 16.16 23.97
C ALA A 54 -28.20 15.60 25.20
N GLY A 55 -29.46 15.26 25.04
CA GLY A 55 -30.15 14.30 25.89
C GLY A 55 -29.48 12.93 25.73
N ARG A 56 -29.05 12.37 26.87
CA ARG A 56 -28.38 11.09 26.98
C ARG A 56 -29.29 9.96 26.45
N PRO A 57 -28.94 9.22 25.37
CA PRO A 57 -29.67 8.00 25.05
C PRO A 57 -29.12 6.87 25.91
N THR A 58 -29.96 6.38 26.82
CA THR A 58 -29.75 5.09 27.50
C THR A 58 -30.27 3.98 26.60
N ALA A 59 -29.57 3.64 25.54
CA ALA A 59 -29.74 2.36 24.87
C ALA A 59 -28.34 1.74 24.84
N GLY A 60 -28.18 0.62 25.57
CA GLY A 60 -26.92 -0.09 25.70
C GLY A 60 -26.46 -0.61 24.35
N TYR A 61 -25.44 0.01 23.78
CA TYR A 61 -24.60 -0.63 22.80
C TYR A 61 -23.87 -1.78 23.51
N PRO A 62 -23.78 -2.97 22.90
CA PRO A 62 -22.89 -3.99 23.42
C PRO A 62 -21.48 -3.37 23.52
N PRO A 63 -20.71 -3.66 24.58
CA PRO A 63 -19.36 -3.14 24.71
C PRO A 63 -18.60 -3.51 23.46
N ALA A 64 -17.97 -2.51 22.80
CA ALA A 64 -17.07 -2.74 21.68
C ALA A 64 -16.10 -3.84 22.13
N ALA A 65 -15.94 -4.89 21.31
CA ALA A 65 -15.02 -5.98 21.59
C ALA A 65 -13.66 -5.36 21.92
N ASP A 66 -13.03 -5.85 23.00
CA ASP A 66 -11.73 -5.35 23.44
C ASP A 66 -10.75 -5.53 22.27
N PRO A 67 -10.26 -4.44 21.64
CA PRO A 67 -9.33 -4.54 20.53
C PRO A 67 -7.98 -5.16 20.93
N TRP A 68 -7.76 -5.41 22.20
CA TRP A 68 -6.60 -6.08 22.77
C TRP A 68 -6.85 -7.55 23.13
N ALA A 69 -8.07 -8.06 22.94
CA ALA A 69 -8.35 -9.47 23.12
C ALA A 69 -7.61 -10.25 22.02
N ALA A 70 -6.59 -11.01 22.39
CA ALA A 70 -5.90 -11.91 21.50
C ALA A 70 -6.89 -12.91 20.91
N VAL A 71 -7.17 -12.84 19.61
CA VAL A 71 -7.95 -13.85 18.91
C VAL A 71 -7.07 -15.08 18.79
N PRO A 72 -7.44 -16.25 19.32
CA PRO A 72 -6.66 -17.46 19.16
C PRO A 72 -6.48 -17.77 17.67
N ASP A 73 -5.23 -17.92 17.22
CA ASP A 73 -4.91 -18.28 15.85
C ASP A 73 -5.13 -19.78 15.65
N PRO A 74 -6.09 -20.22 14.81
CA PRO A 74 -6.31 -21.64 14.52
C PRO A 74 -5.27 -22.22 13.56
N THR A 75 -4.37 -21.41 13.02
CA THR A 75 -3.30 -21.83 12.11
C THR A 75 -1.94 -21.59 12.78
N ASP A 76 -1.20 -22.64 13.14
CA ASP A 76 0.17 -22.59 13.68
C ASP A 76 1.19 -21.98 12.68
N VAL A 77 0.90 -20.84 12.07
CA VAL A 77 1.82 -20.12 11.19
C VAL A 77 2.61 -19.10 12.01
N PRO A 78 3.94 -19.20 12.15
CA PRO A 78 4.76 -18.24 12.88
C PRO A 78 4.60 -16.82 12.31
N ALA A 79 4.78 -15.79 13.15
CA ALA A 79 4.78 -14.40 12.70
C ALA A 79 5.93 -14.16 11.72
N PRO A 80 5.68 -13.64 10.51
CA PRO A 80 6.68 -13.58 9.44
C PRO A 80 7.77 -12.52 9.66
N ALA A 81 7.52 -11.51 10.49
CA ALA A 81 8.46 -10.40 10.70
C ALA A 81 9.80 -10.80 11.36
N ALA A 82 9.88 -11.98 11.99
CA ALA A 82 11.08 -12.46 12.66
C ALA A 82 11.98 -13.37 11.79
N ASP A 83 11.53 -13.75 10.57
CA ASP A 83 12.19 -14.74 9.74
C ASP A 83 12.73 -14.13 8.45
N GLY A 84 14.00 -13.69 8.50
CA GLY A 84 14.70 -12.98 7.43
C GLY A 84 14.87 -13.76 6.12
N ASP A 85 14.64 -15.09 6.09
CA ASP A 85 14.82 -15.91 4.90
C ASP A 85 13.58 -16.74 4.52
N ALA A 86 12.42 -16.35 5.05
CA ALA A 86 11.20 -17.15 4.89
C ALA A 86 10.78 -17.34 3.43
N VAL A 87 10.89 -16.30 2.58
CA VAL A 87 10.58 -16.38 1.15
C VAL A 87 11.58 -17.29 0.43
N ALA A 88 12.88 -17.07 0.64
CA ALA A 88 13.91 -17.90 0.02
C ALA A 88 13.72 -19.38 0.38
N ARG A 89 13.40 -19.68 1.64
CA ARG A 89 13.08 -21.04 2.09
C ARG A 89 11.79 -21.58 1.48
N LEU A 90 10.75 -20.76 1.38
CA LEU A 90 9.49 -21.17 0.74
C LEU A 90 9.69 -21.49 -0.74
N LEU A 91 10.46 -20.65 -1.45
CA LEU A 91 10.73 -20.85 -2.89
C LEU A 91 11.65 -22.05 -3.16
N SER A 92 12.58 -22.36 -2.25
CA SER A 92 13.53 -23.47 -2.38
C SER A 92 13.07 -24.77 -1.71
N ALA A 93 11.93 -24.77 -0.99
CA ALA A 93 11.44 -25.95 -0.29
C ALA A 93 11.18 -27.11 -1.25
N PRO A 94 11.74 -28.31 -1.01
CA PRO A 94 11.48 -29.46 -1.82
C PRO A 94 10.04 -29.97 -1.65
N GLY A 95 9.41 -30.36 -2.74
CA GLY A 95 8.07 -30.97 -2.74
C GLY A 95 6.99 -30.07 -3.36
N PRO A 96 5.79 -30.63 -3.58
CA PRO A 96 4.69 -29.88 -4.16
C PRO A 96 4.19 -28.80 -3.19
N ARG A 97 3.81 -27.65 -3.74
CA ARG A 97 3.13 -26.60 -2.99
C ARG A 97 1.74 -27.08 -2.59
N ASP A 98 1.28 -26.66 -1.41
CA ASP A 98 -0.04 -26.98 -0.88
C ASP A 98 -0.73 -25.71 -0.32
N VAL A 99 -1.97 -25.83 0.16
CA VAL A 99 -2.72 -24.72 0.77
C VAL A 99 -1.99 -24.14 1.97
N ARG A 100 -1.21 -24.95 2.69
CA ARG A 100 -0.42 -24.47 3.82
C ARG A 100 0.75 -23.61 3.37
N TRP A 101 1.37 -23.96 2.23
CA TRP A 101 2.37 -23.13 1.57
C TRP A 101 1.76 -21.78 1.15
N LEU A 102 0.58 -21.78 0.49
CA LEU A 102 -0.13 -20.57 0.09
C LEU A 102 -0.42 -19.65 1.28
N ARG A 103 -0.94 -20.21 2.39
CA ARG A 103 -1.22 -19.42 3.60
C ARG A 103 0.04 -18.76 4.17
N ARG A 104 1.17 -19.46 4.18
CA ARG A 104 2.44 -18.90 4.66
C ARG A 104 2.93 -17.78 3.74
N ALA A 105 2.93 -18.00 2.43
CA ALA A 105 3.32 -17.01 1.45
C ALA A 105 2.44 -15.75 1.53
N LEU A 106 1.13 -15.91 1.59
CA LEU A 106 0.18 -14.81 1.71
C LEU A 106 0.33 -14.03 3.02
N GLN A 107 0.64 -14.71 4.14
CA GLN A 107 0.93 -14.00 5.39
C GLN A 107 2.23 -13.19 5.31
N ILE A 108 3.24 -13.64 4.55
CA ILE A 108 4.44 -12.87 4.26
C ILE A 108 4.06 -11.68 3.34
N ALA A 109 3.23 -11.89 2.33
CA ALA A 109 2.74 -10.83 1.47
C ALA A 109 2.05 -9.71 2.28
N VAL A 110 1.15 -10.05 3.22
CA VAL A 110 0.55 -9.07 4.15
C VAL A 110 1.60 -8.28 4.92
N ALA A 111 2.69 -8.93 5.34
CA ALA A 111 3.76 -8.25 6.05
C ALA A 111 4.61 -7.36 5.14
N VAL A 112 4.83 -7.75 3.88
CA VAL A 112 5.57 -6.96 2.88
C VAL A 112 4.81 -5.68 2.57
N GLU A 113 3.52 -5.76 2.22
CA GLU A 113 2.69 -4.59 1.94
C GLU A 113 2.59 -3.65 3.16
N LEU A 114 2.42 -4.20 4.36
CA LEU A 114 2.41 -3.40 5.58
C LEU A 114 3.75 -2.69 5.82
N ALA A 115 4.87 -3.28 5.45
CA ALA A 115 6.21 -2.73 5.69
C ALA A 115 6.56 -1.54 4.79
N THR A 116 5.86 -1.34 3.67
CA THR A 116 6.03 -0.19 2.75
C THR A 116 5.32 1.07 3.25
N ILE A 117 4.19 0.92 3.95
CA ILE A 117 3.31 2.03 4.37
C ILE A 117 3.99 3.01 5.33
N PRO A 118 4.65 2.61 6.46
CA PRO A 118 5.30 3.54 7.38
C PRO A 118 6.38 4.43 6.77
N PRO A 119 7.34 3.92 5.95
CA PRO A 119 8.32 4.77 5.29
C PRO A 119 7.69 5.79 4.33
N TYR A 120 6.64 5.39 3.58
CA TYR A 120 5.95 6.29 2.65
C TYR A 120 5.13 7.35 3.39
N LEU A 121 4.50 6.99 4.52
CA LEU A 121 3.83 7.95 5.40
C LEU A 121 4.80 8.97 6.00
N CYS A 122 5.99 8.55 6.46
CA CYS A 122 7.02 9.46 6.95
C CYS A 122 7.46 10.45 5.86
N ALA A 123 7.74 9.94 4.64
CA ALA A 123 8.06 10.78 3.50
C ALA A 123 6.94 11.78 3.21
N TRP A 124 5.70 11.31 3.09
CA TRP A 124 4.54 12.12 2.79
C TRP A 124 4.28 13.19 3.86
N TRP A 125 4.25 12.84 5.14
CA TRP A 125 3.99 13.78 6.23
C TRP A 125 5.10 14.83 6.40
N SER A 126 6.33 14.51 6.01
CA SER A 126 7.42 15.48 6.07
C SER A 126 7.28 16.61 5.04
N VAL A 127 6.60 16.39 3.90
CA VAL A 127 6.38 17.44 2.90
C VAL A 127 5.52 18.54 3.48
N LYS A 128 5.99 19.82 3.38
CA LYS A 128 5.28 20.97 3.95
C LYS A 128 4.06 21.37 3.11
N ASP A 129 4.24 21.46 1.79
CA ASP A 129 3.13 21.75 0.88
C ASP A 129 2.47 20.44 0.41
N ARG A 130 1.35 20.12 1.05
CA ARG A 130 0.55 18.92 0.77
C ARG A 130 -0.20 18.96 -0.57
N THR A 131 -0.24 20.14 -1.20
CA THR A 131 -0.83 20.34 -2.52
C THR A 131 0.17 20.20 -3.65
N SER A 132 1.46 20.10 -3.34
CA SER A 132 2.53 19.87 -4.31
C SER A 132 2.34 18.52 -5.03
N GLU A 133 2.86 18.44 -6.25
CA GLU A 133 2.76 17.23 -7.03
C GLU A 133 3.47 16.02 -6.40
N PRO A 134 4.70 16.15 -5.86
CA PRO A 134 5.32 15.06 -5.12
C PRO A 134 4.50 14.56 -3.93
N ALA A 135 3.85 15.48 -3.19
CA ALA A 135 3.00 15.08 -2.07
C ALA A 135 1.78 14.26 -2.54
N ARG A 136 1.17 14.63 -3.68
CA ARG A 136 0.05 13.88 -4.27
C ARG A 136 0.49 12.52 -4.80
N LEU A 137 1.65 12.43 -5.44
CA LEU A 137 2.21 11.15 -5.90
C LEU A 137 2.44 10.19 -4.72
N ILE A 138 3.12 10.64 -3.66
CA ILE A 138 3.35 9.80 -2.48
C ILE A 138 2.03 9.41 -1.81
N GLN A 139 1.07 10.33 -1.72
CA GLN A 139 -0.25 10.03 -1.15
C GLN A 139 -1.00 8.96 -1.95
N GLY A 140 -0.92 9.02 -3.27
CA GLY A 140 -1.49 7.99 -4.16
C GLY A 140 -0.89 6.63 -3.86
N ILE A 141 0.45 6.54 -3.88
CA ILE A 141 1.20 5.31 -3.58
C ILE A 141 0.82 4.75 -2.19
N VAL A 142 0.73 5.58 -1.14
CA VAL A 142 0.26 5.11 0.18
C VAL A 142 -1.15 4.51 0.10
N GLY A 143 -2.04 5.09 -0.72
CA GLY A 143 -3.38 4.54 -0.95
C GLY A 143 -3.34 3.19 -1.64
N ASP A 144 -2.49 3.04 -2.66
CA ASP A 144 -2.30 1.80 -3.40
C ASP A 144 -1.71 0.69 -2.51
N GLU A 145 -0.72 0.98 -1.66
CA GLU A 145 -0.16 0.03 -0.68
C GLU A 145 -1.21 -0.45 0.34
N MET A 146 -2.09 0.45 0.80
CA MET A 146 -3.21 0.05 1.65
C MET A 146 -4.18 -0.88 0.91
N PHE A 147 -4.39 -0.66 -0.39
CA PHE A 147 -5.22 -1.51 -1.23
C PHE A 147 -4.55 -2.87 -1.48
N HIS A 148 -3.24 -2.90 -1.78
CA HIS A 148 -2.46 -4.14 -1.93
C HIS A 148 -2.49 -4.99 -0.66
N MET A 149 -2.31 -4.38 0.51
CA MET A 149 -2.47 -5.07 1.79
C MET A 149 -3.90 -5.65 1.94
N GLY A 150 -4.92 -4.92 1.51
CA GLY A 150 -6.30 -5.41 1.49
C GLY A 150 -6.48 -6.62 0.56
N LEU A 151 -5.90 -6.59 -0.64
CA LEU A 151 -5.92 -7.70 -1.60
C LEU A 151 -5.25 -8.95 -1.02
N THR A 152 -4.05 -8.79 -0.43
CA THR A 152 -3.33 -9.92 0.20
C THR A 152 -4.08 -10.49 1.39
N CYS A 153 -4.75 -9.66 2.20
CA CYS A 153 -5.62 -10.10 3.28
C CYS A 153 -6.84 -10.90 2.77
N ASN A 154 -7.49 -10.44 1.70
CA ASN A 154 -8.60 -11.17 1.09
C ASN A 154 -8.14 -12.49 0.46
N LEU A 155 -7.01 -12.51 -0.25
CA LEU A 155 -6.41 -13.74 -0.79
C LEU A 155 -6.10 -14.76 0.31
N LEU A 156 -5.54 -14.30 1.44
CA LEU A 156 -5.26 -15.16 2.58
C LEU A 156 -6.55 -15.73 3.18
N THR A 157 -7.57 -14.89 3.32
CA THR A 157 -8.89 -15.31 3.82
C THR A 157 -9.56 -16.30 2.86
N ALA A 158 -9.46 -16.07 1.53
CA ALA A 158 -10.01 -16.96 0.51
C ALA A 158 -9.51 -18.41 0.61
N VAL A 159 -8.27 -18.62 1.03
CA VAL A 159 -7.69 -19.96 1.26
C VAL A 159 -7.84 -20.45 2.70
N GLY A 160 -8.72 -19.82 3.49
CA GLY A 160 -9.03 -20.19 4.86
C GLY A 160 -7.91 -19.84 5.88
N GLY A 161 -7.07 -18.85 5.57
CA GLY A 161 -6.14 -18.26 6.52
C GLY A 161 -6.77 -17.09 7.28
N ARG A 162 -6.05 -16.55 8.25
CA ARG A 162 -6.43 -15.34 8.99
C ARG A 162 -5.29 -14.35 8.96
N PRO A 163 -5.49 -13.13 8.41
CA PRO A 163 -4.46 -12.09 8.40
C PRO A 163 -4.03 -11.71 9.82
N ARG A 164 -2.72 -11.79 10.10
CA ARG A 164 -2.11 -11.33 11.34
C ARG A 164 -1.34 -10.05 11.06
N ILE A 165 -1.98 -8.91 11.27
CA ILE A 165 -1.48 -7.60 10.88
C ILE A 165 -0.59 -7.02 11.97
N ALA A 166 -1.05 -7.07 13.23
CA ALA A 166 -0.32 -6.49 14.35
C ALA A 166 1.05 -7.14 14.57
N SER A 167 1.14 -8.47 14.42
CA SER A 167 2.41 -9.21 14.55
C SER A 167 3.30 -9.13 13.30
N SER A 168 2.81 -8.56 12.21
CA SER A 168 3.55 -8.37 10.96
C SER A 168 4.21 -7.00 10.84
N VAL A 169 3.99 -6.11 11.81
CA VAL A 169 4.62 -4.79 11.81
C VAL A 169 6.14 -4.92 11.94
N LEU A 170 6.86 -4.34 10.95
CA LEU A 170 8.32 -4.33 10.92
C LEU A 170 8.88 -3.42 12.02
N GLY A 171 9.97 -3.85 12.67
CA GLY A 171 10.81 -2.99 13.48
C GLY A 171 11.80 -2.22 12.60
N TYR A 172 11.69 -0.90 12.58
CA TYR A 172 12.59 -0.03 11.79
C TYR A 172 13.77 0.48 12.63
N PRO A 173 15.00 0.58 12.00
CA PRO A 173 15.36 0.06 10.69
C PRO A 173 15.44 -1.47 10.68
N GLY A 174 15.13 -2.08 9.53
CA GLY A 174 15.16 -3.54 9.37
C GLY A 174 15.04 -3.98 7.91
N PRO A 175 15.30 -5.26 7.61
CA PRO A 175 15.10 -5.82 6.28
C PRO A 175 13.61 -5.96 5.98
N LEU A 176 13.25 -6.04 4.69
CA LEU A 176 11.87 -6.39 4.31
C LEU A 176 11.50 -7.79 4.83
N PRO A 177 10.22 -8.00 5.18
CA PRO A 177 9.75 -9.29 5.67
C PRO A 177 10.05 -10.43 4.70
N GLY A 178 10.37 -11.59 5.27
CA GLY A 178 10.62 -12.81 4.49
C GLY A 178 11.93 -12.84 3.71
N GLY A 179 12.78 -11.84 3.81
CA GLY A 179 14.05 -11.76 3.06
C GLY A 179 13.83 -11.37 1.59
N VAL A 180 12.74 -10.70 1.28
CA VAL A 180 12.59 -9.98 0.02
C VAL A 180 13.62 -8.86 -0.01
N ARG A 181 14.42 -8.75 -1.08
CA ARG A 181 15.55 -7.79 -1.19
C ARG A 181 16.44 -7.80 0.06
N PRO A 182 17.15 -8.90 0.34
CA PRO A 182 17.84 -9.11 1.63
C PRO A 182 18.92 -8.06 1.94
N ASP A 183 19.46 -7.40 0.92
CA ASP A 183 20.48 -6.35 1.08
C ASP A 183 19.88 -4.97 1.37
N LEU A 184 18.54 -4.83 1.31
CA LEU A 184 17.86 -3.59 1.59
C LEU A 184 17.52 -3.45 3.07
N THR A 185 18.00 -2.37 3.68
CA THR A 185 17.54 -1.95 5.02
C THR A 185 16.55 -0.82 4.88
N VAL A 186 15.31 -1.07 5.26
CA VAL A 186 14.24 -0.07 5.30
C VAL A 186 14.30 0.68 6.63
N TYR A 187 14.26 2.01 6.58
CA TYR A 187 14.26 2.87 7.75
C TYR A 187 13.25 4.01 7.59
N LEU A 188 12.91 4.68 8.69
CA LEU A 188 11.97 5.80 8.71
C LEU A 188 12.74 7.12 8.73
N SER A 189 12.40 8.04 7.83
CA SER A 189 13.01 9.36 7.70
C SER A 189 12.08 10.34 6.97
N GLY A 190 12.39 11.64 7.02
CA GLY A 190 11.77 12.63 6.16
C GLY A 190 12.22 12.51 4.71
N LEU A 191 11.47 13.14 3.82
CA LEU A 191 11.73 13.11 2.39
C LEU A 191 13.04 13.85 2.05
N THR A 192 13.98 13.12 1.52
CA THR A 192 15.22 13.62 0.91
C THR A 192 15.49 12.85 -0.38
N LYS A 193 16.26 13.41 -1.31
CA LYS A 193 16.64 12.68 -2.53
C LYS A 193 17.33 11.34 -2.22
N ALA A 194 18.20 11.33 -1.21
CA ALA A 194 18.86 10.10 -0.77
C ALA A 194 17.84 9.06 -0.26
N TYR A 195 16.83 9.50 0.51
CA TYR A 195 15.78 8.62 1.02
C TYR A 195 14.90 8.06 -0.12
N VAL A 196 14.49 8.94 -1.05
CA VAL A 196 13.73 8.50 -2.24
C VAL A 196 14.48 7.39 -2.99
N ARG A 197 15.77 7.61 -3.30
CA ARG A 197 16.57 6.65 -4.07
C ARG A 197 16.86 5.37 -3.29
N ASN A 198 17.33 5.50 -2.03
CA ASN A 198 17.95 4.39 -1.31
C ASN A 198 16.91 3.54 -0.54
N VAL A 199 15.70 4.06 -0.34
CA VAL A 199 14.62 3.34 0.36
C VAL A 199 13.40 3.22 -0.54
N LEU A 200 12.74 4.33 -0.91
CA LEU A 200 11.44 4.28 -1.57
C LEU A 200 11.56 3.59 -2.95
N MET A 201 12.43 4.07 -3.83
CA MET A 201 12.69 3.43 -5.12
C MET A 201 13.30 2.03 -4.97
N ALA A 202 14.13 1.80 -3.93
CA ALA A 202 14.77 0.51 -3.75
C ALA A 202 13.77 -0.58 -3.30
N ILE A 203 12.71 -0.24 -2.58
CA ILE A 203 11.60 -1.15 -2.26
C ILE A 203 10.91 -1.58 -3.56
N GLU A 204 10.55 -0.63 -4.41
CA GLU A 204 9.74 -0.79 -5.62
C GLU A 204 10.55 -1.18 -6.87
N ALA A 205 11.88 -1.31 -6.76
CA ALA A 205 12.71 -1.51 -7.94
C ALA A 205 12.31 -2.78 -8.70
N PRO A 206 12.03 -2.70 -10.00
CA PRO A 206 11.73 -3.86 -10.82
C PRO A 206 12.96 -4.77 -10.96
N GLU A 207 12.75 -6.00 -11.37
CA GLU A 207 13.84 -6.89 -11.75
C GLU A 207 14.59 -6.34 -12.95
N LEU A 208 15.89 -6.17 -12.78
CA LEU A 208 16.76 -5.76 -13.88
C LEU A 208 17.41 -7.02 -14.51
N PRO A 209 17.15 -7.32 -15.80
CA PRO A 209 17.63 -8.55 -16.44
C PRO A 209 19.15 -8.73 -16.42
N LEU A 210 19.90 -7.62 -16.26
CA LEU A 210 21.37 -7.61 -16.26
C LEU A 210 21.97 -7.52 -14.84
N VAL A 211 21.16 -7.38 -13.80
CA VAL A 211 21.60 -7.34 -12.40
C VAL A 211 21.30 -8.68 -11.75
N ARG A 212 22.34 -9.32 -11.19
CA ARG A 212 22.15 -10.52 -10.40
C ARG A 212 21.64 -10.11 -9.02
N GLU A 213 20.37 -10.33 -8.76
CA GLU A 213 19.78 -10.10 -7.45
C GLU A 213 20.37 -11.09 -6.43
N SER A 214 20.59 -10.63 -5.22
CA SER A 214 21.11 -11.46 -4.10
C SER A 214 20.04 -12.36 -3.48
N GLY A 215 18.75 -12.12 -3.82
CA GLY A 215 17.60 -12.86 -3.31
C GLY A 215 16.32 -12.54 -4.08
N PRO A 216 15.16 -13.02 -3.61
CA PRO A 216 13.88 -12.76 -4.26
C PRO A 216 13.51 -11.28 -4.22
N THR A 217 12.99 -10.76 -5.32
CA THR A 217 12.35 -9.45 -5.42
C THR A 217 10.87 -9.55 -5.04
N ILE A 218 10.18 -8.41 -4.93
CA ILE A 218 8.73 -8.38 -4.73
C ILE A 218 8.04 -9.06 -5.91
N GLY A 219 8.42 -8.73 -7.16
CA GLY A 219 7.83 -9.30 -8.38
C GLY A 219 8.02 -10.80 -8.50
N THR A 220 9.26 -11.33 -8.26
CA THR A 220 9.48 -12.79 -8.25
C THR A 220 8.67 -13.50 -7.18
N PHE A 221 8.52 -12.89 -6.01
CA PHE A 221 7.72 -13.46 -4.94
C PHE A 221 6.24 -13.55 -5.34
N TYR A 222 5.66 -12.49 -5.89
CA TYR A 222 4.26 -12.50 -6.35
C TYR A 222 4.03 -13.40 -7.56
N THR A 223 4.99 -13.51 -8.47
CA THR A 223 4.93 -14.47 -9.58
C THR A 223 4.91 -15.91 -9.07
N ALA A 224 5.77 -16.24 -8.12
CA ALA A 224 5.79 -17.57 -7.51
C ALA A 224 4.50 -17.88 -6.72
N LEU A 225 3.87 -16.85 -6.13
CA LEU A 225 2.58 -16.98 -5.45
C LEU A 225 1.46 -17.26 -6.46
N GLN A 226 1.44 -16.58 -7.61
CA GLN A 226 0.50 -16.80 -8.69
C GLN A 226 0.62 -18.20 -9.26
N ASP A 227 1.85 -18.65 -9.56
CA ASP A 227 2.13 -20.02 -10.00
C ASP A 227 1.62 -21.07 -9.01
N ALA A 228 1.80 -20.81 -7.70
CA ALA A 228 1.33 -21.71 -6.65
C ALA A 228 -0.20 -21.84 -6.62
N PHE A 229 -0.94 -20.77 -6.86
CA PHE A 229 -2.40 -20.86 -6.98
C PHE A 229 -2.84 -21.73 -8.16
N HIS A 230 -2.17 -21.62 -9.30
CA HIS A 230 -2.44 -22.47 -10.48
C HIS A 230 -2.01 -23.92 -10.30
N GLU A 231 -0.96 -24.18 -9.53
CA GLU A 231 -0.50 -25.53 -9.18
C GLU A 231 -1.46 -26.20 -8.18
N VAL A 232 -1.77 -25.51 -7.08
CA VAL A 232 -2.54 -26.05 -5.95
C VAL A 232 -4.04 -26.09 -6.24
N ARG A 233 -4.55 -25.09 -6.96
CA ARG A 233 -5.99 -24.90 -7.26
C ARG A 233 -6.86 -25.05 -6.01
N PRO A 234 -6.63 -24.24 -4.96
CA PRO A 234 -7.37 -24.36 -3.73
C PRO A 234 -8.85 -24.03 -3.92
N ALA A 235 -9.72 -24.59 -3.08
CA ALA A 235 -11.07 -24.06 -2.95
C ALA A 235 -10.96 -22.64 -2.38
N LEU A 236 -11.62 -21.68 -3.04
CA LEU A 236 -11.67 -20.28 -2.63
C LEU A 236 -13.02 -20.00 -1.97
N ASP A 237 -12.98 -19.44 -0.76
CA ASP A 237 -14.17 -19.07 0.01
C ASP A 237 -14.27 -17.55 0.14
N THR A 238 -15.42 -16.98 -0.17
CA THR A 238 -15.68 -15.54 -0.01
C THR A 238 -16.08 -15.14 1.41
N ALA A 239 -16.34 -16.11 2.28
CA ALA A 239 -16.70 -15.85 3.68
C ALA A 239 -15.51 -15.19 4.42
N GLY A 240 -15.81 -14.10 5.16
CA GLY A 240 -14.81 -13.34 5.91
C GLY A 240 -13.92 -12.41 5.09
N GLN A 241 -14.01 -12.43 3.75
CA GLN A 241 -13.39 -11.43 2.91
C GLN A 241 -14.13 -10.08 3.03
N LEU A 242 -13.41 -8.98 2.86
CA LEU A 242 -13.96 -7.63 3.04
C LEU A 242 -14.14 -6.92 1.69
N PRO A 243 -15.38 -6.67 1.25
CA PRO A 243 -15.67 -5.82 0.10
C PRO A 243 -15.73 -4.35 0.57
N VAL A 244 -14.70 -3.55 0.28
CA VAL A 244 -14.65 -2.15 0.72
C VAL A 244 -13.94 -1.28 -0.31
N ARG A 245 -14.21 0.03 -0.29
CA ARG A 245 -13.49 1.01 -1.08
C ARG A 245 -12.28 1.54 -0.30
N ILE A 246 -11.10 1.47 -0.91
CA ILE A 246 -9.85 2.04 -0.39
C ILE A 246 -9.34 3.05 -1.42
N GLY A 247 -9.41 4.33 -1.11
CA GLY A 247 -9.10 5.38 -2.08
C GLY A 247 -10.04 5.33 -3.30
N PRO A 248 -9.51 5.32 -4.52
CA PRO A 248 -10.29 5.16 -5.75
C PRO A 248 -10.71 3.71 -6.01
N ASP A 249 -10.01 2.73 -5.44
CA ASP A 249 -10.14 1.32 -5.74
C ASP A 249 -11.20 0.62 -4.89
N VAL A 250 -11.68 -0.51 -5.40
CA VAL A 250 -12.69 -1.33 -4.72
C VAL A 250 -12.11 -2.71 -4.45
N LEU A 251 -11.86 -2.99 -3.19
CA LEU A 251 -11.51 -4.32 -2.74
C LEU A 251 -12.70 -5.25 -2.96
N ARG A 252 -12.52 -6.29 -3.77
CA ARG A 252 -13.56 -7.27 -4.11
C ARG A 252 -13.21 -8.62 -3.50
N PRO A 253 -14.22 -9.44 -3.15
CA PRO A 253 -13.97 -10.82 -2.78
C PRO A 253 -13.36 -11.61 -3.93
N VAL A 254 -12.39 -12.46 -3.62
CA VAL A 254 -11.71 -13.39 -4.53
C VAL A 254 -12.44 -14.72 -4.47
N ALA A 255 -13.06 -15.14 -5.57
CA ALA A 255 -13.87 -16.35 -5.67
C ALA A 255 -13.34 -17.35 -6.71
N THR A 256 -12.53 -16.88 -7.67
CA THR A 256 -12.01 -17.67 -8.79
C THR A 256 -10.50 -17.47 -8.95
N LEU A 257 -9.84 -18.37 -9.69
CA LEU A 257 -8.43 -18.18 -10.07
C LEU A 257 -8.22 -16.92 -10.93
N ALA A 258 -9.21 -16.52 -11.72
CA ALA A 258 -9.14 -15.27 -12.48
C ALA A 258 -9.13 -14.04 -11.56
N ASP A 259 -9.88 -14.07 -10.46
CA ASP A 259 -9.84 -12.99 -9.44
C ASP A 259 -8.48 -12.99 -8.71
N VAL A 260 -7.87 -14.14 -8.49
CA VAL A 260 -6.50 -14.26 -7.94
C VAL A 260 -5.50 -13.61 -8.88
N ASP A 261 -5.56 -13.96 -10.18
CA ASP A 261 -4.67 -13.40 -11.20
C ASP A 261 -4.82 -11.88 -11.28
N GLU A 262 -6.07 -11.37 -11.32
CA GLU A 262 -6.34 -9.92 -11.33
C GLU A 262 -5.74 -9.23 -10.10
N ALA A 263 -5.92 -9.80 -8.91
CA ALA A 263 -5.41 -9.22 -7.66
C ALA A 263 -3.87 -9.17 -7.64
N LEU A 264 -3.20 -10.25 -8.03
CA LEU A 264 -1.73 -10.33 -8.03
C LEU A 264 -1.10 -9.51 -9.17
N GLU A 265 -1.76 -9.41 -10.32
CA GLU A 265 -1.31 -8.54 -11.42
C GLU A 265 -1.41 -7.07 -11.02
N VAL A 266 -2.49 -6.65 -10.38
CA VAL A 266 -2.64 -5.26 -9.88
C VAL A 266 -1.49 -4.88 -8.95
N ILE A 267 -1.15 -5.72 -7.98
CA ILE A 267 -0.03 -5.46 -7.07
C ILE A 267 1.29 -5.30 -7.83
N LYS A 268 1.60 -6.22 -8.75
CA LYS A 268 2.84 -6.17 -9.54
C LYS A 268 2.89 -4.95 -10.46
N GLU A 269 1.82 -4.68 -11.20
CA GLU A 269 1.80 -3.60 -12.18
C GLU A 269 1.82 -2.23 -11.53
N GLN A 270 1.14 -2.05 -10.39
CA GLN A 270 1.17 -0.78 -9.66
C GLN A 270 2.53 -0.52 -9.00
N GLY A 271 3.21 -1.55 -8.47
CA GLY A 271 4.54 -1.41 -7.87
C GLY A 271 5.64 -1.19 -8.89
N GLU A 272 5.86 -2.18 -9.75
CA GLU A 272 7.02 -2.27 -10.65
C GLU A 272 6.73 -1.79 -12.09
N GLY A 273 5.45 -1.65 -12.46
CA GLY A 273 5.04 -1.44 -13.86
C GLY A 273 5.00 -2.73 -14.67
N THR A 274 4.81 -2.62 -15.97
CA THR A 274 4.87 -3.75 -16.89
C THR A 274 6.23 -3.84 -17.56
N SER A 275 6.55 -5.00 -18.13
CA SER A 275 7.78 -5.18 -18.92
C SER A 275 7.86 -4.27 -20.16
N ALA A 276 6.75 -3.65 -20.55
CA ALA A 276 6.66 -2.79 -21.75
C ALA A 276 6.52 -1.29 -21.42
N SER A 277 6.07 -0.94 -20.21
CA SER A 277 5.73 0.44 -19.89
C SER A 277 5.83 0.73 -18.39
N PRO A 278 6.36 1.89 -17.97
CA PRO A 278 6.24 2.41 -16.62
C PRO A 278 4.81 2.83 -16.26
N ASP A 279 3.91 2.98 -17.27
CA ASP A 279 2.51 3.34 -17.00
C ASP A 279 1.71 2.13 -16.52
N VAL A 280 0.85 2.36 -15.54
CA VAL A 280 -0.07 1.34 -15.02
C VAL A 280 -1.26 1.20 -15.98
N PRO A 281 -1.52 0.03 -16.56
CA PRO A 281 -2.60 -0.16 -17.53
C PRO A 281 -4.01 0.08 -16.95
N ALA A 282 -4.21 -0.17 -15.68
CA ALA A 282 -5.48 0.00 -14.99
C ALA A 282 -5.79 1.46 -14.55
N GLY A 283 -4.97 2.34 -14.90
CA GLY A 283 -4.73 3.63 -14.72
C GLY A 283 -5.54 4.75 -14.23
N HIS A 284 -5.03 5.29 -13.21
CA HIS A 284 -5.35 6.64 -12.75
C HIS A 284 -4.44 7.70 -13.40
N GLY A 285 -3.70 7.34 -14.47
CA GLY A 285 -2.78 8.23 -15.19
C GLY A 285 -1.49 8.53 -14.44
N ALA A 286 -1.20 7.80 -13.36
CA ALA A 286 0.08 7.84 -12.66
C ALA A 286 0.99 6.71 -13.12
N PRO A 287 2.29 6.89 -13.16
CA PRO A 287 3.23 5.80 -13.39
C PRO A 287 3.28 4.85 -12.19
N ALA A 288 3.77 3.62 -12.42
CA ALA A 288 3.99 2.67 -11.33
C ALA A 288 4.92 3.27 -10.25
N HIS A 289 4.83 2.76 -9.03
CA HIS A 289 5.45 3.35 -7.82
C HIS A 289 6.93 3.64 -7.99
N TYR A 290 7.69 2.68 -8.55
CA TYR A 290 9.12 2.89 -8.84
C TYR A 290 9.36 4.13 -9.69
N TYR A 291 8.59 4.30 -10.75
CA TYR A 291 8.74 5.42 -11.70
C TYR A 291 8.18 6.71 -11.13
N ALA A 292 7.12 6.65 -10.34
CA ALA A 292 6.58 7.82 -9.64
C ALA A 292 7.57 8.38 -8.61
N PHE A 293 8.23 7.53 -7.82
CA PHE A 293 9.34 7.94 -6.98
C PHE A 293 10.54 8.44 -7.81
N GLY A 294 10.76 7.85 -8.98
CA GLY A 294 11.76 8.30 -9.95
C GLY A 294 11.49 9.72 -10.45
N GLU A 295 10.24 10.08 -10.72
CA GLU A 295 9.86 11.46 -11.08
C GLU A 295 10.25 12.47 -9.99
N ILE A 296 9.99 12.12 -8.72
CA ILE A 296 10.39 12.95 -7.57
C ILE A 296 11.92 13.06 -7.47
N PHE A 297 12.63 11.95 -7.67
CA PHE A 297 14.10 11.91 -7.59
C PHE A 297 14.76 12.72 -8.69
N HIS A 298 14.31 12.54 -9.94
CA HIS A 298 14.84 13.22 -11.13
C HIS A 298 14.28 14.62 -11.34
N GLU A 299 13.26 15.01 -10.56
CA GLU A 299 12.52 16.27 -10.66
C GLU A 299 11.89 16.48 -12.05
N ARG A 300 11.52 15.37 -12.71
CA ARG A 300 10.92 15.36 -14.04
C ARG A 300 9.98 14.20 -14.23
N ARG A 301 8.95 14.42 -15.04
CA ARG A 301 8.04 13.37 -15.49
C ARG A 301 8.75 12.33 -16.33
N VAL A 302 8.38 11.05 -16.10
CA VAL A 302 8.75 9.98 -17.01
C VAL A 302 7.89 10.07 -18.28
N VAL A 303 8.51 10.02 -19.44
CA VAL A 303 7.83 10.11 -20.73
C VAL A 303 8.42 9.12 -21.73
N ALA A 304 7.58 8.63 -22.64
CA ALA A 304 8.02 7.84 -23.77
C ALA A 304 8.61 8.75 -24.84
N SER A 305 9.81 8.41 -25.32
CA SER A 305 10.38 8.91 -26.57
C SER A 305 10.31 7.82 -27.67
N ALA A 306 10.81 8.09 -28.86
CA ALA A 306 10.67 7.14 -29.98
C ALA A 306 11.31 5.77 -29.73
N ASP A 307 12.33 5.70 -28.87
CA ASP A 307 13.18 4.53 -28.64
C ASP A 307 13.35 4.12 -27.16
N ARG A 308 12.87 4.95 -26.22
CA ARG A 308 13.03 4.67 -24.78
C ARG A 308 12.05 5.46 -23.90
N TRP A 309 11.90 5.02 -22.67
CA TRP A 309 11.37 5.81 -21.56
C TRP A 309 12.50 6.58 -20.87
N GLY A 310 12.20 7.82 -20.43
CA GLY A 310 13.16 8.67 -19.73
C GLY A 310 12.48 9.75 -18.90
N TYR A 311 13.21 10.29 -17.92
CA TYR A 311 12.75 11.41 -17.10
C TYR A 311 13.04 12.75 -17.79
N ASP A 312 12.47 12.92 -18.99
CA ASP A 312 12.71 14.07 -19.88
C ASP A 312 11.47 14.99 -20.00
N GLY A 313 10.37 14.65 -19.30
CA GLY A 313 9.10 15.38 -19.34
C GLY A 313 9.08 16.68 -18.54
N ASP A 314 7.87 17.14 -18.20
CA ASP A 314 7.65 18.36 -17.45
C ASP A 314 8.35 18.35 -16.08
N PRO A 315 8.74 19.52 -15.53
CA PRO A 315 9.35 19.60 -14.21
C PRO A 315 8.43 19.12 -13.09
N VAL A 316 8.99 18.32 -12.18
CA VAL A 316 8.38 17.91 -10.90
C VAL A 316 9.30 18.41 -9.79
N PRO A 317 9.19 19.67 -9.36
CA PRO A 317 10.12 20.24 -8.39
C PRO A 317 10.16 19.47 -7.08
N PHE A 318 11.37 19.19 -6.56
CA PHE A 318 11.52 18.54 -5.26
C PHE A 318 10.91 19.41 -4.16
N PRO A 319 10.02 18.88 -3.30
CA PRO A 319 9.27 19.70 -2.36
C PRO A 319 10.12 20.09 -1.15
N ASP A 320 9.76 21.22 -0.51
CA ASP A 320 10.27 21.54 0.82
C ASP A 320 9.70 20.54 1.84
N ALA A 321 10.58 19.95 2.64
CA ALA A 321 10.23 18.94 3.61
C ALA A 321 10.81 19.26 5.00
N ARG A 322 10.10 18.82 6.04
CA ARG A 322 10.61 18.84 7.40
C ARG A 322 11.80 17.89 7.51
N PRO A 323 12.92 18.29 8.12
CA PRO A 323 14.12 17.46 8.20
C PRO A 323 13.96 16.38 9.29
N MET A 324 12.98 15.48 9.15
CA MET A 324 12.82 14.37 10.07
C MET A 324 14.07 13.49 10.03
N GLY A 325 14.68 13.30 11.20
CA GLY A 325 15.85 12.42 11.37
C GLY A 325 15.51 10.96 11.12
N VAL A 326 16.54 10.14 10.93
CA VAL A 326 16.40 8.69 10.85
C VAL A 326 16.02 8.13 12.22
N VAL A 327 14.90 7.41 12.30
CA VAL A 327 14.48 6.77 13.55
C VAL A 327 15.49 5.67 13.93
N PRO A 328 16.11 5.74 15.12
CA PRO A 328 17.07 4.72 15.55
C PRO A 328 16.42 3.35 15.79
N ALA A 329 17.23 2.28 15.71
CA ALA A 329 16.78 0.95 16.11
C ALA A 329 16.25 0.97 17.56
N GLY A 330 15.04 0.43 17.75
CA GLY A 330 14.36 0.47 19.06
C GLY A 330 13.62 1.77 19.36
N GLY A 331 13.64 2.77 18.45
CA GLY A 331 12.96 4.06 18.57
C GLY A 331 13.86 5.16 19.15
N TRP A 332 13.29 6.33 19.37
CA TRP A 332 14.01 7.51 19.86
C TRP A 332 14.45 7.33 21.32
N PRO A 333 15.78 7.37 21.62
CA PRO A 333 16.26 7.25 22.99
C PRO A 333 16.01 8.55 23.77
N ASP A 334 15.64 8.43 25.03
CA ASP A 334 15.51 9.52 26.01
C ASP A 334 14.84 10.82 25.46
N PRO A 335 13.68 10.74 24.80
CA PRO A 335 13.07 11.90 24.20
C PRO A 335 12.61 12.90 25.29
N PRO A 336 12.66 14.23 25.01
CA PRO A 336 12.07 15.23 25.90
C PRO A 336 10.61 14.90 26.19
N ALA A 337 10.10 15.32 27.36
CA ALA A 337 8.75 14.97 27.82
C ALA A 337 7.64 15.30 26.78
N ALA A 338 7.79 16.36 26.00
CA ALA A 338 6.84 16.73 24.93
C ALA A 338 6.87 15.68 23.79
N ALA A 339 8.06 15.35 23.28
CA ALA A 339 8.22 14.33 22.25
C ALA A 339 7.79 12.94 22.75
N GLY A 340 8.18 12.55 23.97
CA GLY A 340 7.80 11.28 24.60
C GLY A 340 6.30 11.08 24.70
N ARG A 341 5.52 12.13 25.05
CA ARG A 341 4.05 12.05 25.05
C ARG A 341 3.47 11.86 23.65
N LEU A 342 3.98 12.55 22.65
CA LEU A 342 3.53 12.43 21.27
C LEU A 342 3.86 11.06 20.68
N LEU A 343 5.08 10.54 20.93
CA LEU A 343 5.48 9.18 20.55
C LEU A 343 4.57 8.13 21.16
N GLY A 344 4.31 8.21 22.47
CA GLY A 344 3.39 7.29 23.15
C GLY A 344 1.97 7.37 22.61
N ARG A 345 1.48 8.59 22.29
CA ARG A 345 0.17 8.79 21.67
C ARG A 345 0.12 8.20 20.25
N PHE A 346 1.16 8.44 19.45
CA PHE A 346 1.25 7.89 18.10
C PHE A 346 1.27 6.35 18.12
N ASP A 347 2.13 5.74 18.93
CA ASP A 347 2.25 4.29 19.04
C ASP A 347 0.95 3.64 19.54
N LEU A 348 0.25 4.30 20.46
CA LEU A 348 -1.08 3.83 20.91
C LEU A 348 -2.12 3.86 19.79
N LEU A 349 -2.19 4.96 19.03
CA LEU A 349 -3.11 5.08 17.89
C LEU A 349 -2.76 4.07 16.80
N PHE A 350 -1.49 3.93 16.45
CA PHE A 350 -1.03 2.96 15.47
C PHE A 350 -1.36 1.52 15.89
N SER A 351 -1.10 1.16 17.15
CA SER A 351 -1.47 -0.14 17.70
C SER A 351 -2.97 -0.41 17.58
N ARG A 352 -3.81 0.58 17.88
CA ARG A 352 -5.27 0.46 17.71
C ARG A 352 -5.67 0.23 16.26
N VAL A 353 -5.01 0.92 15.31
CA VAL A 353 -5.28 0.78 13.88
C VAL A 353 -4.95 -0.64 13.41
N VAL A 354 -3.75 -1.16 13.70
CA VAL A 354 -3.36 -2.50 13.22
C VAL A 354 -4.18 -3.62 13.86
N HIS A 355 -4.55 -3.49 15.15
CA HIS A 355 -5.44 -4.43 15.79
C HIS A 355 -6.88 -4.35 15.28
N ALA A 356 -7.37 -3.14 14.96
CA ALA A 356 -8.71 -2.96 14.38
C ALA A 356 -8.78 -3.54 12.96
N LEU A 357 -7.72 -3.37 12.16
CA LEU A 357 -7.59 -4.01 10.84
C LEU A 357 -7.62 -5.53 10.96
N GLU A 358 -6.79 -6.11 11.84
CA GLU A 358 -6.77 -7.54 12.09
C GLU A 358 -8.13 -8.06 12.55
N GLY A 359 -8.77 -7.34 13.47
CA GLY A 359 -10.12 -7.65 13.97
C GLY A 359 -11.19 -7.64 12.87
N ALA A 360 -11.11 -6.68 11.92
CA ALA A 360 -12.06 -6.59 10.82
C ALA A 360 -12.06 -7.87 9.95
N TRP A 361 -10.89 -8.38 9.58
CA TRP A 361 -10.77 -9.65 8.84
C TRP A 361 -11.10 -10.87 9.71
N ALA A 362 -10.82 -10.83 11.02
CA ALA A 362 -11.12 -11.95 11.91
C ALA A 362 -12.62 -12.22 12.03
N ILE A 363 -13.46 -11.19 11.91
CA ILE A 363 -14.92 -11.29 12.02
C ILE A 363 -15.65 -11.06 10.69
N GLY A 364 -14.93 -10.69 9.62
CA GLY A 364 -15.50 -10.41 8.30
C GLY A 364 -16.44 -9.20 8.31
N ASP A 365 -16.10 -8.11 9.05
CA ASP A 365 -16.93 -6.91 9.17
C ASP A 365 -16.37 -5.72 8.41
N PRO A 366 -16.98 -5.33 7.27
CA PRO A 366 -16.57 -4.15 6.50
C PRO A 366 -16.67 -2.83 7.29
N HIS A 367 -17.63 -2.71 8.21
CA HIS A 367 -17.79 -1.49 9.02
C HIS A 367 -16.65 -1.33 10.03
N ALA A 368 -16.13 -2.45 10.56
CA ALA A 368 -14.93 -2.43 11.40
C ALA A 368 -13.71 -1.94 10.60
N LEU A 369 -13.57 -2.37 9.35
CA LEU A 369 -12.52 -1.89 8.44
C LEU A 369 -12.64 -0.39 8.16
N ASP A 370 -13.84 0.11 7.84
CA ASP A 370 -14.09 1.55 7.68
C ASP A 370 -13.71 2.34 8.94
N GLY A 371 -13.97 1.78 10.13
CA GLY A 371 -13.58 2.34 11.41
C GLY A 371 -12.06 2.44 11.56
N ALA A 372 -11.34 1.38 11.20
CA ALA A 372 -9.87 1.35 11.22
C ALA A 372 -9.27 2.37 10.25
N VAL A 373 -9.76 2.44 9.01
CA VAL A 373 -9.32 3.42 8.00
C VAL A 373 -9.54 4.86 8.47
N ARG A 374 -10.70 5.16 9.11
CA ARG A 374 -10.91 6.49 9.70
C ARG A 374 -9.90 6.78 10.82
N SER A 375 -9.55 5.77 11.62
CA SER A 375 -8.59 5.92 12.73
C SER A 375 -7.16 6.18 12.23
N MET A 376 -6.79 5.72 11.02
CA MET A 376 -5.49 6.01 10.40
C MET A 376 -5.27 7.52 10.23
N ARG A 377 -6.31 8.28 9.91
CA ARG A 377 -6.21 9.74 9.77
C ARG A 377 -5.80 10.44 11.06
N ALA A 378 -6.12 9.85 12.21
CA ALA A 378 -5.73 10.39 13.51
C ALA A 378 -4.21 10.26 13.81
N LEU A 379 -3.47 9.47 13.02
CA LEU A 379 -2.02 9.34 13.12
C LEU A 379 -1.28 10.60 12.63
N GLU A 380 -1.87 11.34 11.70
CA GLU A 380 -1.21 12.49 11.07
C GLU A 380 -0.91 13.60 12.07
N GLU A 381 -1.86 13.92 12.96
CA GLU A 381 -1.70 15.02 13.91
C GLU A 381 -0.48 14.83 14.85
N PRO A 382 -0.33 13.71 15.59
CA PRO A 382 0.87 13.52 16.41
C PRO A 382 2.15 13.34 15.58
N ALA A 383 2.09 12.83 14.35
CA ALA A 383 3.24 12.72 13.45
C ALA A 383 3.76 14.11 13.06
N LEU A 384 2.88 15.02 12.62
CA LEU A 384 3.25 16.40 12.28
C LEU A 384 3.76 17.14 13.51
N ALA A 385 3.11 16.99 14.67
CA ALA A 385 3.55 17.62 15.90
C ALA A 385 4.97 17.16 16.33
N LEU A 386 5.32 15.89 16.12
CA LEU A 386 6.68 15.38 16.32
C LEU A 386 7.68 16.05 15.37
N MET A 387 7.31 16.23 14.10
CA MET A 387 8.16 16.86 13.08
C MET A 387 8.36 18.38 13.27
N GLU A 388 7.76 18.98 14.28
CA GLU A 388 8.04 20.36 14.71
C GLU A 388 8.99 20.42 15.93
N ILE A 389 9.38 19.30 16.54
CA ILE A 389 10.28 19.24 17.69
C ILE A 389 11.70 18.95 17.23
N PRO A 390 12.68 19.85 17.45
CA PRO A 390 14.05 19.61 17.06
C PRO A 390 14.70 18.48 17.87
N LEU A 391 15.59 17.72 17.22
CA LEU A 391 16.47 16.76 17.87
C LEU A 391 17.49 17.51 18.75
N PRO A 392 17.95 16.90 19.87
CA PRO A 392 18.87 17.56 20.81
C PRO A 392 20.21 17.97 20.18
N ASP A 393 20.66 17.23 19.17
CA ASP A 393 21.92 17.46 18.46
C ASP A 393 21.78 18.45 17.28
N GLY A 394 20.56 18.92 17.01
CA GLY A 394 20.27 19.83 15.90
C GLY A 394 20.31 19.20 14.52
N SER A 395 20.43 17.87 14.40
CA SER A 395 20.53 17.15 13.11
C SER A 395 19.20 17.09 12.33
N GLY A 396 18.10 17.46 12.98
CA GLY A 396 16.78 17.42 12.38
C GLY A 396 15.66 17.56 13.40
N VAL A 397 14.52 16.95 13.12
CA VAL A 397 13.34 16.91 13.98
C VAL A 397 12.92 15.46 14.28
N TYR A 398 12.15 15.27 15.36
CA TYR A 398 11.55 13.97 15.66
C TYR A 398 10.55 13.55 14.58
N GLY A 399 10.22 12.26 14.55
CA GLY A 399 9.14 11.71 13.75
C GLY A 399 8.54 10.46 14.37
N PRO A 400 7.44 9.94 13.80
CA PRO A 400 6.79 8.74 14.30
C PRO A 400 7.69 7.50 14.15
N GLN A 401 7.55 6.54 15.06
CA GLN A 401 8.39 5.33 15.12
C GLN A 401 7.62 4.03 14.83
N PHE A 402 6.28 4.07 14.69
CA PHE A 402 5.42 2.95 14.29
C PHE A 402 5.61 1.68 15.13
N ARG A 403 5.59 1.81 16.46
CA ARG A 403 5.72 0.68 17.37
C ARG A 403 4.36 0.14 17.78
N VAL A 404 4.22 -1.19 17.76
CA VAL A 404 3.03 -1.85 18.30
C VAL A 404 3.23 -2.10 19.80
N LEU A 405 2.31 -1.59 20.60
CA LEU A 405 2.30 -1.78 22.04
C LEU A 405 1.63 -3.10 22.37
N THR A 406 2.32 -3.99 23.07
CA THR A 406 1.81 -5.30 23.48
C THR A 406 0.83 -5.23 24.65
N ARG A 407 0.79 -4.08 25.35
CA ARG A 407 -0.14 -3.80 26.46
C ARG A 407 -0.52 -2.32 26.42
N ARG A 408 -1.77 -1.99 26.83
CA ARG A 408 -2.19 -0.60 27.02
C ARG A 408 -1.29 0.04 28.09
N PRO A 409 -0.61 1.18 27.79
CA PRO A 409 0.16 1.89 28.82
C PRO A 409 -0.76 2.32 29.97
N ALA A 410 -0.35 2.04 31.20
CA ALA A 410 -1.07 2.50 32.39
C ALA A 410 -1.06 4.05 32.38
N GLY A 411 -2.24 4.67 32.34
CA GLY A 411 -2.39 6.14 32.45
C GLY A 411 -2.75 6.91 31.18
N LEU A 412 -2.98 6.27 30.06
CA LEU A 412 -3.56 6.91 28.86
C LEU A 412 -5.03 6.47 28.72
N SER A 413 -5.95 7.27 29.25
CA SER A 413 -7.41 7.12 29.09
C SER A 413 -7.91 7.91 27.89
#